data_96a2ba132ec7f7e21eed526f46b4953d
#
_entry.id   96a2ba132ec7f7e21eed526f46b4953d
#
_cell.length_a   1.000
_cell.length_b   1.000
_cell.length_c   1.000
_cell.angle_alpha   90.00
_cell.angle_beta   90.00
_cell.angle_gamma   90.00
#
_symmetry.space_group_name_H-M   'P 1'
#
loop_
_entity.id
_entity.type
_entity.pdbx_description
1 polymer ?
#
loop_
_entity_poly.entity_id
_entity_poly.type
_entity_poly.pdbx_seq_one_letter_code
_entity_poly.pdbx_strand_id
1 'polypeptide(L)'
;MNQEYLNVDNLSFEYPDGFKALENINLNLSKGERLAVLGPNGAGKTTLILHLNGILGDLNGKISLNNKDFSEENISKIRKSVGLVFQDPDDQLFMPTVLEDVMFGPKNFGFSDELVKKNSINALEQVKMLQFKDKPPHHLSFGQKKKSGNSKCSGFRA
;
A
#
# COMPACT_ATOMS: atom_id res chain seq x y z
N MET A 1 -24.02 7.05 12.48
CA MET A 1 -22.81 7.89 12.32
C MET A 1 -21.78 7.04 11.61
N ASN A 2 -21.29 7.45 10.42
CA ASN A 2 -20.22 6.73 9.76
C ASN A 2 -18.95 6.90 10.60
N GLN A 3 -18.38 5.80 11.03
CA GLN A 3 -17.14 5.83 11.81
C GLN A 3 -16.00 6.27 10.87
N GLU A 4 -15.32 7.35 11.21
CA GLU A 4 -14.11 7.79 10.52
C GLU A 4 -13.07 6.66 10.59
N TYR A 5 -12.54 6.28 9.44
CA TYR A 5 -11.59 5.17 9.34
C TYR A 5 -10.17 5.66 9.11
N LEU A 6 -10.00 6.69 8.27
CA LEU A 6 -8.75 7.39 8.03
C LEU A 6 -8.97 8.88 8.27
N ASN A 7 -8.11 9.48 9.06
CA ASN A 7 -8.12 10.92 9.32
C ASN A 7 -6.72 11.48 9.02
N VAL A 8 -6.68 12.60 8.32
CA VAL A 8 -5.49 13.43 8.11
C VAL A 8 -5.84 14.83 8.56
N ASP A 9 -5.08 15.38 9.50
CA ASP A 9 -5.29 16.69 10.08
C ASP A 9 -4.08 17.58 9.84
N ASN A 10 -4.30 18.68 9.07
CA ASN A 10 -3.33 19.74 8.84
C ASN A 10 -1.94 19.23 8.39
N LEU A 11 -1.92 18.24 7.49
CA LEU A 11 -0.69 17.63 7.01
C LEU A 11 0.03 18.56 6.04
N SER A 12 1.25 18.93 6.38
CA SER A 12 2.15 19.68 5.49
C SER A 12 3.48 18.93 5.38
N PHE A 13 4.08 18.94 4.21
CA PHE A 13 5.35 18.28 3.97
C PHE A 13 6.20 19.03 2.96
N GLU A 14 7.48 19.22 3.31
CA GLU A 14 8.50 19.82 2.47
C GLU A 14 9.65 18.82 2.31
N TYR A 15 10.10 18.63 1.07
CA TYR A 15 11.26 17.80 0.77
C TYR A 15 12.56 18.50 1.21
N PRO A 16 13.68 17.76 1.40
CA PRO A 16 14.97 18.36 1.82
C PRO A 16 15.52 19.43 0.87
N ASP A 17 15.07 19.43 -0.37
CA ASP A 17 15.45 20.46 -1.39
C ASP A 17 14.61 21.74 -1.29
N GLY A 18 13.70 21.84 -0.30
CA GLY A 18 12.83 22.99 -0.08
C GLY A 18 11.53 22.98 -0.88
N PHE A 19 11.24 21.89 -1.61
CA PHE A 19 9.98 21.77 -2.35
C PHE A 19 8.82 21.42 -1.41
N LYS A 20 7.85 22.32 -1.25
CA LYS A 20 6.61 22.12 -0.49
C LYS A 20 5.64 21.27 -1.30
N ALA A 21 5.53 20.01 -0.95
CA ALA A 21 4.70 19.04 -1.67
C ALA A 21 3.28 18.92 -1.12
N LEU A 22 3.11 19.15 0.18
CA LEU A 22 1.79 19.17 0.84
C LEU A 22 1.69 20.41 1.73
N GLU A 23 0.53 21.06 1.74
CA GLU A 23 0.28 22.24 2.55
C GLU A 23 -1.13 22.19 3.14
N ASN A 24 -1.22 22.06 4.47
CA ASN A 24 -2.46 22.07 5.25
C ASN A 24 -3.53 21.09 4.74
N ILE A 25 -3.12 19.88 4.35
CA ILE A 25 -4.03 18.86 3.84
C ILE A 25 -4.88 18.30 4.98
N ASN A 26 -6.19 18.36 4.80
CA ASN A 26 -7.18 17.76 5.68
C ASN A 26 -8.01 16.75 4.88
N LEU A 27 -8.17 15.54 5.41
CA LEU A 27 -8.87 14.45 4.72
C LEU A 27 -9.47 13.49 5.73
N ASN A 28 -10.75 13.18 5.56
CA ASN A 28 -11.44 12.15 6.33
C ASN A 28 -12.06 11.13 5.40
N LEU A 29 -11.87 9.85 5.69
CA LEU A 29 -12.48 8.74 4.98
C LEU A 29 -13.22 7.83 5.95
N SER A 30 -14.45 7.50 5.60
CA SER A 30 -15.24 6.50 6.30
C SER A 30 -14.91 5.08 5.81
N LYS A 31 -15.23 4.08 6.62
CA LYS A 31 -15.06 2.68 6.22
C LYS A 31 -15.91 2.36 4.98
N GLY A 32 -15.26 1.80 3.94
CA GLY A 32 -15.90 1.44 2.67
C GLY A 32 -16.01 2.58 1.66
N GLU A 33 -15.64 3.79 2.03
CA GLU A 33 -15.59 4.95 1.14
C GLU A 33 -14.50 4.80 0.08
N ARG A 34 -14.71 5.40 -1.09
CA ARG A 34 -13.75 5.47 -2.19
C ARG A 34 -13.46 6.92 -2.50
N LEU A 35 -12.18 7.28 -2.45
CA LEU A 35 -11.71 8.62 -2.76
C LEU A 35 -10.87 8.60 -4.04
N ALA A 36 -11.11 9.55 -4.93
CA ALA A 36 -10.23 9.83 -6.07
C ALA A 36 -9.47 11.13 -5.81
N VAL A 37 -8.14 11.06 -5.84
CA VAL A 37 -7.25 12.23 -5.73
C VAL A 37 -6.85 12.65 -7.13
N LEU A 38 -7.35 13.79 -7.60
CA LEU A 38 -7.13 14.33 -8.94
C LEU A 38 -6.27 15.60 -8.89
N GLY A 39 -5.53 15.85 -9.95
CA GLY A 39 -4.68 17.04 -10.09
C GLY A 39 -3.56 16.85 -11.11
N PRO A 40 -2.87 17.92 -11.53
CA PRO A 40 -1.76 17.87 -12.46
C PRO A 40 -0.55 17.09 -11.91
N ASN A 41 0.43 16.81 -12.77
CA ASN A 41 1.71 16.26 -12.32
C ASN A 41 2.41 17.28 -11.39
N GLY A 42 3.05 16.79 -10.34
CA GLY A 42 3.68 17.64 -9.32
C GLY A 42 2.73 18.15 -8.21
N ALA A 43 1.42 17.90 -8.28
CA ALA A 43 0.45 18.37 -7.27
C ALA A 43 0.49 17.63 -5.91
N GLY A 44 1.52 16.86 -5.61
CA GLY A 44 1.68 16.19 -4.32
C GLY A 44 0.86 14.88 -4.14
N LYS A 45 0.15 14.38 -5.18
CA LYS A 45 -0.70 13.18 -5.07
C LYS A 45 0.06 11.94 -4.56
N THR A 46 1.20 11.65 -5.17
CA THR A 46 2.06 10.52 -4.77
C THR A 46 2.61 10.73 -3.37
N THR A 47 3.03 11.95 -3.05
CA THR A 47 3.52 12.33 -1.72
C THR A 47 2.46 12.07 -0.65
N LEU A 48 1.21 12.48 -0.90
CA LEU A 48 0.10 12.21 0.01
C LEU A 48 -0.10 10.69 0.21
N ILE A 49 -0.16 9.91 -0.87
CA ILE A 49 -0.34 8.45 -0.78
C ILE A 49 0.79 7.78 0.01
N LEU A 50 2.04 8.23 -0.16
CA LEU A 50 3.19 7.70 0.59
C LEU A 50 3.14 8.06 2.08
N HIS A 51 2.54 9.20 2.45
CA HIS A 51 2.26 9.53 3.86
C HIS A 51 1.16 8.62 4.43
N LEU A 52 0.10 8.33 3.66
CA LEU A 52 -0.99 7.46 4.10
C LEU A 52 -0.56 6.00 4.36
N ASN A 53 0.58 5.59 3.83
CA ASN A 53 1.21 4.28 4.13
C ASN A 53 2.34 4.40 5.18
N GLY A 54 2.72 5.61 5.56
CA GLY A 54 3.82 5.87 6.49
C GLY A 54 5.22 5.59 5.89
N ILE A 55 5.36 5.64 4.56
CA ILE A 55 6.68 5.58 3.88
C ILE A 55 7.38 6.92 3.98
N LEU A 56 6.64 8.00 3.79
CA LEU A 56 7.12 9.37 3.93
C LEU A 56 6.51 10.05 5.16
N GLY A 57 7.22 11.05 5.65
CA GLY A 57 6.75 11.98 6.67
C GLY A 57 7.16 11.61 8.09
N ASP A 58 7.04 12.59 8.96
CA ASP A 58 7.23 12.43 10.39
C ASP A 58 6.01 11.68 10.97
N LEU A 59 6.27 10.70 11.80
CA LEU A 59 5.23 9.95 12.52
C LEU A 59 4.75 10.77 13.73
N ASN A 60 4.19 11.96 13.47
CA ASN A 60 3.85 12.96 14.50
C ASN A 60 2.35 13.03 14.86
N GLY A 61 1.59 12.00 14.51
CA GLY A 61 0.17 11.88 14.86
C GLY A 61 -0.81 12.69 14.01
N LYS A 62 -0.36 13.36 12.94
CA LYS A 62 -1.23 14.07 12.00
C LYS A 62 -2.09 13.15 11.13
N ILE A 63 -1.77 11.86 11.10
CA ILE A 63 -2.53 10.84 10.39
C ILE A 63 -2.93 9.76 11.38
N SER A 64 -4.19 9.37 11.34
CA SER A 64 -4.69 8.24 12.12
C SER A 64 -5.50 7.28 11.26
N LEU A 65 -5.40 5.98 11.56
CA LEU A 65 -6.14 4.91 10.92
C LEU A 65 -6.86 4.09 11.99
N ASN A 66 -8.19 4.01 11.92
CA ASN A 66 -9.02 3.29 12.87
C ASN A 66 -8.67 3.66 14.34
N ASN A 67 -8.62 4.96 14.63
CA ASN A 67 -8.27 5.56 15.93
C ASN A 67 -6.84 5.23 16.42
N LYS A 68 -5.93 4.88 15.52
CA LYS A 68 -4.51 4.66 15.84
C LYS A 68 -3.68 5.69 15.09
N ASP A 69 -2.99 6.55 15.82
CA ASP A 69 -2.09 7.53 15.25
C ASP A 69 -0.88 6.86 14.59
N PHE A 70 -0.42 7.47 13.52
CA PHE A 70 0.84 7.10 12.87
C PHE A 70 2.00 7.50 13.80
N SER A 71 2.52 6.51 14.50
CA SER A 71 3.64 6.63 15.44
C SER A 71 4.59 5.44 15.26
N GLU A 72 5.79 5.54 15.80
CA GLU A 72 6.77 4.44 15.78
C GLU A 72 6.20 3.13 16.34
N GLU A 73 5.36 3.21 17.39
CA GLU A 73 4.72 2.04 18.00
C GLU A 73 3.65 1.39 17.10
N ASN A 74 2.93 2.20 16.34
CA ASN A 74 1.76 1.76 15.58
C ASN A 74 2.05 1.49 14.11
N ILE A 75 3.12 2.08 13.55
CA ILE A 75 3.36 2.07 12.10
C ILE A 75 3.45 0.67 11.51
N SER A 76 4.03 -0.29 12.24
CA SER A 76 4.09 -1.68 11.78
C SER A 76 2.69 -2.32 11.66
N LYS A 77 1.78 -2.00 12.59
CA LYS A 77 0.38 -2.48 12.56
C LYS A 77 -0.42 -1.78 11.46
N ILE A 78 -0.18 -0.49 11.27
CA ILE A 78 -0.83 0.32 10.23
C ILE A 78 -0.44 -0.19 8.84
N ARG A 79 0.85 -0.42 8.58
CA ARG A 79 1.35 -0.98 7.31
C ARG A 79 0.76 -2.35 6.98
N LYS A 80 0.40 -3.15 7.99
CA LYS A 80 -0.35 -4.41 7.78
C LYS A 80 -1.76 -4.17 7.25
N SER A 81 -2.34 -3.01 7.52
CA SER A 81 -3.72 -2.67 7.16
C SER A 81 -3.83 -1.81 5.90
N VAL A 82 -2.74 -1.15 5.48
CA VAL A 82 -2.70 -0.25 4.33
C VAL A 82 -1.86 -0.86 3.22
N GLY A 83 -2.52 -1.38 2.21
CA GLY A 83 -1.85 -1.86 0.99
C GLY A 83 -1.56 -0.70 0.04
N LEU A 84 -0.33 -0.60 -0.45
CA LEU A 84 0.07 0.37 -1.47
C LEU A 84 0.34 -0.36 -2.79
N VAL A 85 -0.24 0.15 -3.88
CA VAL A 85 0.06 -0.29 -5.25
C VAL A 85 0.79 0.84 -5.96
N PHE A 86 2.01 0.55 -6.42
CA PHE A 86 2.81 1.53 -7.13
C PHE A 86 2.28 1.80 -8.54
N GLN A 87 2.54 2.98 -9.05
CA GLN A 87 2.15 3.37 -10.40
C GLN A 87 2.85 2.52 -11.45
N ASP A 88 4.17 2.33 -11.31
CA ASP A 88 4.95 1.39 -12.09
C ASP A 88 5.05 0.05 -11.34
N PRO A 89 4.58 -1.05 -11.95
CA PRO A 89 4.67 -2.35 -11.31
C PRO A 89 6.10 -2.88 -11.19
N ASP A 90 7.05 -2.38 -11.97
CA ASP A 90 8.46 -2.78 -11.86
C ASP A 90 9.11 -2.24 -10.58
N ASP A 91 8.61 -1.14 -10.02
CA ASP A 91 9.01 -0.66 -8.69
C ASP A 91 8.53 -1.57 -7.55
N GLN A 92 7.56 -2.44 -7.81
CA GLN A 92 6.91 -3.29 -6.81
C GLN A 92 7.35 -4.76 -6.88
N LEU A 93 7.76 -5.25 -8.05
CA LEU A 93 8.04 -6.66 -8.33
C LEU A 93 9.55 -6.90 -8.38
N PHE A 94 10.10 -7.61 -7.39
CA PHE A 94 11.55 -7.79 -7.23
C PHE A 94 12.00 -9.21 -6.87
N MET A 95 11.04 -10.13 -6.62
CA MET A 95 11.37 -11.51 -6.27
C MET A 95 11.59 -12.38 -7.54
N PRO A 96 12.29 -13.53 -7.43
CA PRO A 96 12.53 -14.43 -8.55
C PRO A 96 11.28 -14.94 -9.26
N THR A 97 10.20 -15.18 -8.52
CA THR A 97 8.91 -15.66 -9.06
C THR A 97 7.74 -14.80 -8.58
N VAL A 98 6.66 -14.81 -9.36
CA VAL A 98 5.41 -14.13 -9.02
C VAL A 98 4.85 -14.60 -7.68
N LEU A 99 4.92 -15.90 -7.38
CA LEU A 99 4.44 -16.44 -6.11
C LEU A 99 5.27 -15.92 -4.93
N GLU A 100 6.59 -15.96 -5.04
CA GLU A 100 7.49 -15.46 -3.98
C GLU A 100 7.26 -13.98 -3.73
N ASP A 101 6.99 -13.22 -4.77
CA ASP A 101 6.71 -11.79 -4.68
C ASP A 101 5.42 -11.52 -3.90
N VAL A 102 4.35 -12.30 -4.12
CA VAL A 102 3.11 -12.19 -3.35
C VAL A 102 3.28 -12.70 -1.92
N MET A 103 4.11 -13.70 -1.70
CA MET A 103 4.42 -14.26 -0.37
C MET A 103 5.28 -13.32 0.49
N PHE A 104 6.03 -12.41 -0.11
CA PHE A 104 7.02 -11.58 0.58
C PHE A 104 6.42 -10.77 1.74
N GLY A 105 5.33 -10.06 1.49
CA GLY A 105 4.68 -9.23 2.50
C GLY A 105 4.16 -10.04 3.70
N PRO A 106 3.30 -11.04 3.49
CA PRO A 106 2.80 -11.90 4.56
C PRO A 106 3.91 -12.56 5.38
N LYS A 107 5.01 -13.02 4.75
CA LYS A 107 6.18 -13.56 5.46
C LYS A 107 6.79 -12.53 6.41
N ASN A 108 7.03 -11.30 5.92
CA ASN A 108 7.59 -10.23 6.74
C ASN A 108 6.68 -9.80 7.90
N PHE A 109 5.38 -10.07 7.80
CA PHE A 109 4.45 -9.81 8.89
C PHE A 109 4.34 -10.96 9.90
N GLY A 110 5.12 -12.04 9.74
CA GLY A 110 5.22 -13.13 10.69
C GLY A 110 4.08 -14.14 10.62
N PHE A 111 3.36 -14.23 9.49
CA PHE A 111 2.40 -15.32 9.27
C PHE A 111 3.11 -16.66 9.08
N SER A 112 2.45 -17.77 9.44
CA SER A 112 2.99 -19.10 9.21
C SER A 112 3.14 -19.40 7.70
N ASP A 113 4.15 -20.19 7.33
CA ASP A 113 4.42 -20.52 5.91
C ASP A 113 3.22 -21.15 5.22
N GLU A 114 2.44 -21.96 5.92
CA GLU A 114 1.24 -22.59 5.39
C GLU A 114 0.17 -21.53 5.05
N LEU A 115 -0.09 -20.61 5.97
CA LEU A 115 -1.05 -19.53 5.77
C LEU A 115 -0.61 -18.57 4.68
N VAL A 116 0.69 -18.22 4.65
CA VAL A 116 1.28 -17.38 3.61
C VAL A 116 1.06 -18.00 2.24
N LYS A 117 1.39 -19.29 2.06
CA LYS A 117 1.24 -19.98 0.78
C LYS A 117 -0.22 -20.05 0.34
N LYS A 118 -1.12 -20.43 1.27
CA LYS A 118 -2.56 -20.51 1.00
C LYS A 118 -3.14 -19.16 0.57
N ASN A 119 -2.88 -18.11 1.32
CA ASN A 119 -3.40 -16.78 1.01
C ASN A 119 -2.83 -16.20 -0.28
N SER A 120 -1.54 -16.44 -0.55
CA SER A 120 -0.90 -15.99 -1.79
C SER A 120 -1.45 -16.68 -3.04
N ILE A 121 -1.73 -17.98 -2.96
CA ILE A 121 -2.39 -18.73 -4.04
C ILE A 121 -3.79 -18.15 -4.28
N ASN A 122 -4.60 -18.00 -3.24
CA ASN A 122 -5.95 -17.42 -3.35
C ASN A 122 -5.92 -16.01 -3.94
N ALA A 123 -4.95 -15.17 -3.54
CA ALA A 123 -4.80 -13.83 -4.08
C ALA A 123 -4.47 -13.83 -5.58
N LEU A 124 -3.60 -14.74 -6.03
CA LEU A 124 -3.28 -14.92 -7.44
C LEU A 124 -4.47 -15.45 -8.25
N GLU A 125 -5.29 -16.34 -7.68
CA GLU A 125 -6.54 -16.83 -8.31
C GLU A 125 -7.53 -15.69 -8.53
N GLN A 126 -7.76 -14.84 -7.52
CA GLN A 126 -8.68 -13.71 -7.61
C GLN A 126 -8.34 -12.74 -8.76
N VAL A 127 -7.05 -12.55 -9.03
CA VAL A 127 -6.60 -11.69 -10.14
C VAL A 127 -6.32 -12.45 -11.44
N LYS A 128 -6.62 -13.77 -11.49
CA LYS A 128 -6.41 -14.67 -12.64
C LYS A 128 -4.93 -14.73 -13.07
N MET A 129 -4.02 -14.79 -12.09
CA MET A 129 -2.58 -14.85 -12.31
C MET A 129 -1.94 -16.15 -11.85
N LEU A 130 -2.70 -17.12 -11.32
CA LEU A 130 -2.15 -18.37 -10.76
C LEU A 130 -1.30 -19.16 -11.76
N GLN A 131 -1.69 -19.19 -13.06
CA GLN A 131 -0.91 -19.88 -14.11
C GLN A 131 0.49 -19.27 -14.34
N PHE A 132 0.74 -18.09 -13.82
CA PHE A 132 2.04 -17.41 -13.94
C PHE A 132 2.86 -17.46 -12.65
N LYS A 133 2.41 -18.19 -11.62
CA LYS A 133 2.99 -18.19 -10.27
C LYS A 133 4.50 -18.49 -10.22
N ASP A 134 4.95 -19.37 -11.11
CA ASP A 134 6.36 -19.82 -11.17
C ASP A 134 7.19 -19.00 -12.18
N LYS A 135 6.59 -18.02 -12.86
CA LYS A 135 7.32 -17.17 -13.82
C LYS A 135 8.02 -16.02 -13.14
N PRO A 136 9.19 -15.62 -13.65
CA PRO A 136 9.80 -14.36 -13.24
C PRO A 136 8.92 -13.16 -13.59
N PRO A 137 8.77 -12.16 -12.71
CA PRO A 137 7.94 -10.98 -12.97
C PRO A 137 8.31 -10.21 -14.24
N HIS A 138 9.59 -10.15 -14.61
CA HIS A 138 10.04 -9.44 -15.80
C HIS A 138 9.59 -10.11 -17.13
N HIS A 139 9.13 -11.36 -17.10
CA HIS A 139 8.53 -12.05 -18.25
C HIS A 139 7.03 -11.77 -18.41
N LEU A 140 6.44 -10.99 -17.52
CA LEU A 140 5.03 -10.64 -17.58
C LEU A 140 4.81 -9.39 -18.45
N SER A 141 3.65 -9.33 -19.13
CA SER A 141 3.21 -8.06 -19.74
C SER A 141 2.89 -7.02 -18.67
N PHE A 142 2.90 -5.73 -19.03
CA PHE A 142 2.60 -4.63 -18.11
C PHE A 142 1.26 -4.83 -17.36
N GLY A 143 0.21 -5.26 -18.08
CA GLY A 143 -1.09 -5.54 -17.46
C GLY A 143 -1.05 -6.74 -16.50
N GLN A 144 -0.24 -7.77 -16.79
CA GLN A 144 -0.03 -8.90 -15.88
C GLN A 144 0.77 -8.48 -14.64
N LYS A 145 1.81 -7.67 -14.81
CA LYS A 145 2.57 -7.09 -13.69
C LYS A 145 1.68 -6.28 -12.75
N LYS A 146 0.80 -5.42 -13.28
CA LYS A 146 -0.19 -4.68 -12.48
C LYS A 146 -1.12 -5.60 -11.69
N LYS A 147 -1.63 -6.66 -12.31
CA LYS A 147 -2.46 -7.66 -11.61
C LYS A 147 -1.69 -8.36 -10.49
N SER A 148 -0.44 -8.73 -10.73
CA SER A 148 0.43 -9.33 -9.72
C SER A 148 0.69 -8.36 -8.56
N GLY A 149 0.98 -7.09 -8.83
CA GLY A 149 1.10 -6.04 -7.82
C GLY A 149 -0.15 -5.88 -6.95
N ASN A 150 -1.34 -5.91 -7.55
CA ASN A 150 -2.61 -5.87 -6.83
C ASN A 150 -2.82 -7.08 -5.92
N SER A 151 -2.36 -8.28 -6.32
CA SER A 151 -2.49 -9.49 -5.50
C SER A 151 -1.64 -9.43 -4.23
N LYS A 152 -0.50 -8.72 -4.24
CA LYS A 152 0.29 -8.46 -3.03
C LYS A 152 -0.55 -7.78 -1.94
N CYS A 153 -1.36 -6.79 -2.30
CA CYS A 153 -2.19 -6.06 -1.35
C CYS A 153 -3.40 -6.87 -0.86
N SER A 154 -3.92 -7.79 -1.65
CA SER A 154 -5.08 -8.63 -1.28
C SER A 154 -4.68 -9.85 -0.43
N GLY A 155 -3.47 -10.35 -0.56
CA GLY A 155 -2.95 -11.48 0.23
C GLY A 155 -2.85 -11.23 1.74
N PHE A 156 -3.02 -9.97 2.19
CA PHE A 156 -2.99 -9.57 3.61
C PHE A 156 -4.35 -9.64 4.33
N ARG A 157 -5.44 -9.91 3.61
CA ARG A 157 -6.75 -10.03 4.26
C ARG A 157 -6.84 -11.40 4.92
N ALA A 158 -6.68 -11.41 6.23
CA ALA A 158 -7.01 -12.54 7.09
C ALA A 158 -8.53 -12.70 7.20
#